data_91ed0fa878f1ab345a892ae20c7e4078
#
_entry.id   91ed0fa878f1ab345a892ae20c7e4078
#
_cell.length_a   1.000
_cell.length_b   1.000
_cell.length_c   1.000
_cell.angle_alpha   90.00
_cell.angle_beta   90.00
_cell.angle_gamma   90.00
#
_symmetry.space_group_name_H-M   'P 1'
#
loop_
_entity.id
_entity.type
_entity.pdbx_description
1 polymer ?
#
loop_
_entity_poly.entity_id
_entity_poly.type
_entity_poly.pdbx_seq_one_letter_code
_entity_poly.pdbx_strand_id
1 'polypeptide(L)'
;MKKRILSILLLCCMVLTLLPTAAFAAGEIDEQFTLAPGGTYYFDLSAMGIPGTVNDALPDKTMRYIPFTYAGTVDAYKLTSAMAATDEYAETNKYAHSLFVADYTVTHTVSWDELNAGRLIFGRDYAAGGVDYILRAPSVGSGRIGSAESQRGTPPSNEWDRILDKNDGYIKNWFGMYSWGQDTLSTSASDRAARGYFPPGGWSSAPASHQDAVAGFRPVLEVLTPGSLGSDGLKAVTLDLGGGKLGDESSIQIIVETGSVFTAPASDGLTRPDGNTGNYFMWRDNDGQLYAPGDYVPADVTKLTAQFNLPEQFTLAPGGTYYFDLSAMGIPGTVN
;
A
#
# COMPACT_ATOMS: atom_id res chain seq x y z
N MET A 1 40.19 28.99 -50.00
CA MET A 1 38.84 28.43 -49.79
C MET A 1 38.82 27.20 -48.86
N LYS A 2 39.62 26.15 -49.11
CA LYS A 2 39.60 24.91 -48.31
C LYS A 2 39.78 25.08 -46.78
N LYS A 3 40.67 25.99 -46.33
CA LYS A 3 40.91 26.25 -44.88
C LYS A 3 39.73 26.92 -44.17
N ARG A 4 38.97 27.77 -44.85
CA ARG A 4 37.79 28.45 -44.30
C ARG A 4 36.59 27.49 -44.16
N ILE A 5 36.43 26.55 -45.08
CA ILE A 5 35.39 25.52 -45.04
C ILE A 5 35.65 24.57 -43.88
N LEU A 6 36.92 24.18 -43.65
CA LEU A 6 37.29 23.29 -42.52
C LEU A 6 37.04 23.98 -41.17
N SER A 7 37.33 25.27 -41.05
CA SER A 7 37.06 26.02 -39.80
C SER A 7 35.57 26.18 -39.52
N ILE A 8 34.75 26.36 -40.54
CA ILE A 8 33.29 26.46 -40.38
C ILE A 8 32.71 25.07 -40.00
N LEU A 9 33.22 24.00 -40.60
CA LEU A 9 32.79 22.64 -40.28
C LEU A 9 33.14 22.28 -38.82
N LEU A 10 34.35 22.65 -38.36
CA LEU A 10 34.79 22.42 -36.99
C LEU A 10 33.96 23.24 -35.97
N LEU A 11 33.59 24.48 -36.31
CA LEU A 11 32.75 25.33 -35.49
C LEU A 11 31.32 24.77 -35.37
N CYS A 12 30.75 24.28 -36.48
CA CYS A 12 29.44 23.61 -36.49
C CYS A 12 29.45 22.32 -35.65
N CYS A 13 30.52 21.51 -35.71
CA CYS A 13 30.66 20.33 -34.86
C CYS A 13 30.78 20.70 -33.37
N MET A 14 31.51 21.76 -33.03
CA MET A 14 31.58 22.24 -31.63
C MET A 14 30.27 22.81 -31.11
N VAL A 15 29.50 23.49 -31.95
CA VAL A 15 28.18 24.02 -31.57
C VAL A 15 27.17 22.88 -31.38
N LEU A 16 27.25 21.83 -32.17
CA LEU A 16 26.41 20.63 -32.03
C LEU A 16 26.74 19.81 -30.76
N THR A 17 27.98 19.84 -30.28
CA THR A 17 28.37 19.19 -29.02
C THR A 17 28.09 20.03 -27.77
N LEU A 18 27.80 21.34 -27.94
CA LEU A 18 27.41 22.28 -26.89
C LEU A 18 25.90 22.50 -26.81
N LEU A 19 25.11 21.91 -27.71
CA LEU A 19 23.68 21.81 -27.46
C LEU A 19 23.55 20.95 -26.19
N PRO A 20 22.99 21.48 -25.08
CA PRO A 20 22.62 20.62 -24.01
C PRO A 20 21.72 19.57 -24.66
N THR A 21 22.10 18.31 -24.62
CA THR A 21 21.10 17.25 -24.66
C THR A 21 20.14 17.65 -23.57
N ALA A 22 19.03 18.28 -23.94
CA ALA A 22 17.87 18.26 -23.11
C ALA A 22 17.60 16.77 -22.92
N ALA A 23 18.18 16.21 -21.85
CA ALA A 23 17.53 15.11 -21.20
C ALA A 23 16.12 15.68 -20.96
N PHE A 24 15.14 15.22 -21.73
CA PHE A 24 13.78 15.30 -21.29
C PHE A 24 13.80 14.51 -19.98
N ALA A 25 14.04 15.20 -18.87
CA ALA A 25 13.58 14.76 -17.59
C ALA A 25 12.12 14.43 -17.87
N ALA A 26 11.74 13.18 -17.78
CA ALA A 26 10.34 12.81 -17.71
C ALA A 26 9.75 13.79 -16.71
N GLY A 27 8.83 14.68 -17.18
CA GLY A 27 8.37 15.78 -16.36
C GLY A 27 8.02 15.23 -15.00
N GLU A 28 8.56 15.85 -13.95
CA GLU A 28 8.28 15.45 -12.58
C GLU A 28 6.76 15.52 -12.44
N ILE A 29 6.12 14.37 -12.21
CA ILE A 29 4.67 14.31 -12.09
C ILE A 29 4.35 14.94 -10.75
N ASP A 30 3.47 15.95 -10.76
CA ASP A 30 3.01 16.59 -9.55
C ASP A 30 2.34 15.56 -8.64
N GLU A 31 2.75 15.52 -7.36
CA GLU A 31 2.11 14.66 -6.36
C GLU A 31 0.66 15.12 -6.13
N GLN A 32 -0.27 14.18 -6.20
CA GLN A 32 -1.70 14.45 -6.00
C GLN A 32 -2.05 14.79 -4.54
N PHE A 33 -1.18 14.39 -3.59
CA PHE A 33 -1.38 14.59 -2.16
C PHE A 33 -0.13 15.19 -1.52
N THR A 34 -0.31 15.88 -0.40
CA THR A 34 0.78 16.46 0.40
C THR A 34 1.58 15.40 1.18
N LEU A 35 1.13 14.14 1.13
CA LEU A 35 1.80 13.02 1.77
C LEU A 35 3.17 12.76 1.11
N ALA A 36 4.24 12.74 1.92
CA ALA A 36 5.59 12.54 1.39
C ALA A 36 5.80 11.09 0.91
N PRO A 37 6.23 10.84 -0.34
CA PRO A 37 6.58 9.51 -0.80
C PRO A 37 7.67 8.85 0.06
N GLY A 38 7.55 7.53 0.26
CA GLY A 38 8.45 6.72 1.10
C GLY A 38 7.94 6.50 2.53
N GLY A 39 6.92 7.22 2.98
CA GLY A 39 6.27 6.98 4.27
C GLY A 39 5.59 5.61 4.32
N THR A 40 5.63 4.94 5.49
CA THR A 40 4.96 3.65 5.71
C THR A 40 3.66 3.86 6.48
N TYR A 41 2.57 3.30 5.95
CA TYR A 41 1.22 3.38 6.51
C TYR A 41 0.59 2.01 6.60
N TYR A 42 -0.29 1.79 7.57
CA TYR A 42 -0.85 0.49 7.88
C TYR A 42 -2.32 0.43 7.50
N PHE A 43 -2.72 -0.68 6.86
CA PHE A 43 -4.09 -0.91 6.38
C PHE A 43 -4.63 -2.25 6.85
N ASP A 44 -5.92 -2.29 7.19
CA ASP A 44 -6.63 -3.51 7.58
C ASP A 44 -7.14 -4.26 6.34
N LEU A 45 -6.51 -5.37 5.99
CA LEU A 45 -6.92 -6.24 4.90
C LEU A 45 -7.63 -7.52 5.39
N SER A 46 -7.90 -7.66 6.69
CA SER A 46 -8.46 -8.88 7.29
C SER A 46 -9.80 -9.30 6.69
N ALA A 47 -10.63 -8.33 6.29
CA ALA A 47 -11.94 -8.58 5.68
C ALA A 47 -11.89 -8.84 4.17
N MET A 48 -10.72 -8.73 3.53
CA MET A 48 -10.61 -8.82 2.07
C MET A 48 -10.63 -10.25 1.54
N GLY A 49 -10.51 -11.27 2.39
CA GLY A 49 -10.55 -12.68 1.97
C GLY A 49 -9.50 -13.01 0.91
N ILE A 50 -8.26 -12.52 1.11
CA ILE A 50 -7.13 -12.73 0.18
C ILE A 50 -6.74 -14.21 0.22
N PRO A 51 -6.74 -14.94 -0.92
CA PRO A 51 -6.39 -16.35 -0.95
C PRO A 51 -4.89 -16.59 -0.77
N GLY A 52 -4.54 -17.84 -0.47
CA GLY A 52 -3.17 -18.30 -0.26
C GLY A 52 -2.78 -18.43 1.22
N THR A 53 -1.52 -18.76 1.46
CA THR A 53 -0.94 -18.85 2.80
C THR A 53 -0.44 -17.48 3.22
N VAL A 54 -0.86 -17.02 4.40
CA VAL A 54 -0.38 -15.74 4.96
C VAL A 54 1.14 -15.79 5.13
N ASN A 55 1.81 -14.74 4.69
CA ASN A 55 3.27 -14.67 4.76
C ASN A 55 3.74 -14.53 6.22
N ASP A 56 4.57 -15.46 6.67
CA ASP A 56 5.11 -15.50 8.03
C ASP A 56 6.01 -14.31 8.38
N ALA A 57 6.52 -13.59 7.38
CA ALA A 57 7.34 -12.40 7.58
C ALA A 57 6.52 -11.14 7.90
N LEU A 58 5.19 -11.19 7.78
CA LEU A 58 4.34 -10.05 8.14
C LEU A 58 4.44 -9.73 9.63
N PRO A 59 4.47 -8.44 10.01
CA PRO A 59 4.44 -8.05 11.41
C PRO A 59 3.11 -8.40 12.09
N ASP A 60 2.03 -8.52 11.31
CA ASP A 60 0.71 -8.93 11.76
C ASP A 60 0.08 -9.98 10.85
N LYS A 61 -0.04 -11.22 11.37
CA LYS A 61 -0.65 -12.35 10.65
C LYS A 61 -2.18 -12.30 10.62
N THR A 62 -2.80 -11.42 11.39
CA THR A 62 -4.26 -11.19 11.32
C THR A 62 -4.66 -10.33 10.13
N MET A 63 -3.69 -9.76 9.42
CA MET A 63 -3.85 -8.80 8.32
C MET A 63 -4.58 -7.50 8.67
N ARG A 64 -4.71 -7.16 9.96
CA ARG A 64 -5.32 -5.88 10.39
C ARG A 64 -4.37 -4.71 10.27
N TYR A 65 -3.05 -4.98 10.27
CA TYR A 65 -2.01 -3.96 10.19
C TYR A 65 -0.95 -4.33 9.15
N ILE A 66 -1.33 -4.30 7.89
CA ILE A 66 -0.38 -4.55 6.79
C ILE A 66 0.34 -3.25 6.44
N PRO A 67 1.68 -3.22 6.48
CA PRO A 67 2.45 -2.05 6.11
C PRO A 67 2.49 -1.86 4.59
N PHE A 68 2.25 -0.62 4.17
CA PHE A 68 2.36 -0.15 2.79
C PHE A 68 3.24 1.08 2.72
N THR A 69 4.11 1.15 1.75
CA THR A 69 4.88 2.34 1.41
C THR A 69 4.09 3.21 0.43
N TYR A 70 3.91 4.49 0.75
CA TYR A 70 3.36 5.45 -0.21
C TYR A 70 4.38 5.73 -1.31
N ALA A 71 4.12 5.27 -2.51
CA ALA A 71 5.01 5.45 -3.66
C ALA A 71 4.80 6.80 -4.36
N GLY A 72 3.81 7.59 -3.92
CA GLY A 72 3.43 8.84 -4.58
C GLY A 72 2.65 8.62 -5.87
N THR A 73 2.55 9.67 -6.67
CA THR A 73 1.85 9.68 -7.96
C THR A 73 2.75 9.12 -9.04
N VAL A 74 2.25 8.17 -9.82
CA VAL A 74 2.93 7.58 -10.98
C VAL A 74 2.13 7.79 -12.25
N ASP A 75 2.79 8.08 -13.37
CA ASP A 75 2.19 8.07 -14.71
C ASP A 75 2.44 6.70 -15.34
N ALA A 76 1.50 5.80 -15.11
CA ALA A 76 1.60 4.41 -15.50
C ALA A 76 0.25 3.87 -15.95
N TYR A 77 0.28 2.76 -16.71
CA TYR A 77 -0.95 2.07 -17.06
C TYR A 77 -1.36 1.08 -15.97
N LYS A 78 -2.66 0.80 -15.91
CA LYS A 78 -3.20 -0.42 -15.31
C LYS A 78 -4.02 -1.18 -16.35
N LEU A 79 -4.11 -2.48 -16.20
CA LEU A 79 -4.94 -3.32 -17.05
C LEU A 79 -6.34 -3.48 -16.44
N THR A 80 -7.33 -3.70 -17.29
CA THR A 80 -8.71 -4.00 -16.89
C THR A 80 -9.07 -5.47 -17.10
N SER A 81 -8.25 -6.19 -17.88
CA SER A 81 -8.41 -7.61 -18.14
C SER A 81 -7.09 -8.24 -18.60
N ALA A 82 -6.97 -9.56 -18.50
CA ALA A 82 -5.82 -10.32 -19.01
C ALA A 82 -5.59 -10.17 -20.53
N MET A 83 -6.58 -9.68 -21.27
CA MET A 83 -6.51 -9.51 -22.71
C MET A 83 -6.01 -8.13 -23.14
N ALA A 84 -5.92 -7.17 -22.22
CA ALA A 84 -5.55 -5.79 -22.50
C ALA A 84 -4.02 -5.56 -22.49
N ALA A 85 -3.22 -6.47 -23.02
CA ALA A 85 -1.77 -6.52 -22.79
C ALA A 85 -0.94 -6.14 -24.04
N THR A 86 -1.37 -5.19 -24.86
CA THR A 86 -0.54 -4.64 -25.96
C THR A 86 0.16 -3.36 -25.54
N ASP A 87 1.33 -3.10 -26.11
CA ASP A 87 2.09 -1.86 -25.85
C ASP A 87 1.26 -0.62 -26.20
N GLU A 88 0.47 -0.67 -27.28
CA GLU A 88 -0.44 0.41 -27.69
C GLU A 88 -1.52 0.66 -26.63
N TYR A 89 -2.13 -0.40 -26.09
CA TYR A 89 -3.11 -0.27 -25.00
C TYR A 89 -2.47 0.35 -23.75
N ALA A 90 -1.28 -0.10 -23.37
CA ALA A 90 -0.57 0.40 -22.22
C ALA A 90 -0.30 1.91 -22.31
N GLU A 91 0.23 2.37 -23.47
CA GLU A 91 0.55 3.79 -23.67
C GLU A 91 -0.70 4.68 -23.77
N THR A 92 -1.81 4.18 -24.33
CA THR A 92 -3.06 4.95 -24.46
C THR A 92 -3.89 4.99 -23.18
N ASN A 93 -3.67 4.04 -22.26
CA ASN A 93 -4.41 3.94 -20.97
C ASN A 93 -3.55 4.29 -19.75
N LYS A 94 -2.45 4.97 -19.98
CA LYS A 94 -1.60 5.52 -18.94
C LYS A 94 -2.22 6.80 -18.35
N TYR A 95 -2.14 6.96 -17.05
CA TYR A 95 -2.65 8.12 -16.32
C TYR A 95 -1.93 8.32 -15.00
N ALA A 96 -1.97 9.55 -14.49
CA ALA A 96 -1.39 9.87 -13.19
C ALA A 96 -2.31 9.40 -12.07
N HIS A 97 -1.78 8.55 -11.16
CA HIS A 97 -2.51 8.06 -10.01
C HIS A 97 -1.55 7.76 -8.85
N SER A 98 -2.05 7.86 -7.61
CA SER A 98 -1.26 7.67 -6.41
C SER A 98 -1.41 6.27 -5.86
N LEU A 99 -0.28 5.66 -5.47
CA LEU A 99 -0.21 4.28 -5.02
C LEU A 99 0.42 4.14 -3.63
N PHE A 100 -0.17 3.28 -2.82
CA PHE A 100 0.48 2.62 -1.70
C PHE A 100 0.84 1.20 -2.12
N VAL A 101 2.08 0.77 -1.89
CA VAL A 101 2.59 -0.56 -2.27
C VAL A 101 2.81 -1.37 -1.01
N ALA A 102 2.26 -2.58 -0.90
CA ALA A 102 2.49 -3.43 0.25
C ALA A 102 3.99 -3.73 0.42
N ASP A 103 4.50 -3.55 1.64
CA ASP A 103 5.91 -3.78 1.96
C ASP A 103 6.30 -5.26 1.83
N TYR A 104 5.32 -6.15 1.85
CA TYR A 104 5.48 -7.60 1.73
C TYR A 104 4.57 -8.18 0.66
N THR A 105 4.91 -9.34 0.14
CA THR A 105 3.95 -10.27 -0.46
C THR A 105 3.08 -10.76 0.70
N VAL A 106 1.78 -10.38 0.73
CA VAL A 106 0.91 -10.62 1.91
C VAL A 106 0.49 -12.08 2.04
N THR A 107 0.31 -12.77 0.90
CA THR A 107 0.10 -14.22 0.84
C THR A 107 1.01 -14.84 -0.22
N HIS A 108 1.35 -16.11 -0.07
CA HIS A 108 2.08 -16.92 -1.04
C HIS A 108 1.38 -18.28 -1.27
N THR A 109 1.95 -19.12 -2.12
CA THR A 109 1.34 -20.41 -2.50
C THR A 109 -0.08 -20.19 -3.04
N VAL A 110 -0.21 -19.19 -3.88
CA VAL A 110 -1.45 -18.76 -4.51
C VAL A 110 -1.20 -18.54 -6.00
N SER A 111 -2.11 -19.04 -6.83
CA SER A 111 -2.05 -18.85 -8.27
C SER A 111 -2.62 -17.49 -8.68
N TRP A 112 -2.21 -17.01 -9.86
CA TRP A 112 -2.80 -15.83 -10.47
C TRP A 112 -4.31 -16.02 -10.71
N ASP A 113 -4.74 -17.25 -11.10
CA ASP A 113 -6.16 -17.56 -11.34
C ASP A 113 -7.00 -17.43 -10.06
N GLU A 114 -6.51 -17.87 -8.90
CA GLU A 114 -7.19 -17.70 -7.61
C GLU A 114 -7.32 -16.23 -7.22
N LEU A 115 -6.27 -15.46 -7.41
CA LEU A 115 -6.30 -14.01 -7.19
C LEU A 115 -7.29 -13.32 -8.14
N ASN A 116 -7.31 -13.71 -9.41
CA ASN A 116 -8.23 -13.16 -10.40
C ASN A 116 -9.68 -13.54 -10.12
N ALA A 117 -9.95 -14.75 -9.67
CA ALA A 117 -11.29 -15.16 -9.21
C ALA A 117 -11.79 -14.32 -8.03
N GLY A 118 -10.88 -13.90 -7.13
CA GLY A 118 -11.12 -12.95 -6.05
C GLY A 118 -11.21 -11.49 -6.49
N ARG A 119 -11.05 -11.19 -7.78
CA ARG A 119 -10.97 -9.82 -8.35
C ARG A 119 -9.77 -9.01 -7.83
N LEU A 120 -8.73 -9.68 -7.35
CA LEU A 120 -7.54 -9.03 -6.76
C LEU A 120 -6.46 -8.68 -7.78
N ILE A 121 -6.58 -9.17 -9.02
CA ILE A 121 -5.63 -8.83 -10.10
C ILE A 121 -5.95 -7.45 -10.69
N PHE A 122 -7.17 -7.25 -11.16
CA PHE A 122 -7.56 -6.02 -11.89
C PHE A 122 -8.25 -4.99 -11.02
N GLY A 123 -8.70 -5.36 -9.83
CA GLY A 123 -9.21 -4.43 -8.83
C GLY A 123 -10.46 -4.88 -8.11
N ARG A 124 -10.44 -4.61 -6.83
CA ARG A 124 -11.57 -4.79 -5.90
C ARG A 124 -11.66 -3.56 -5.03
N ASP A 125 -12.89 -3.06 -4.83
CA ASP A 125 -13.15 -1.92 -3.97
C ASP A 125 -12.69 -2.20 -2.54
N TYR A 126 -12.02 -1.23 -1.95
CA TYR A 126 -11.56 -1.22 -0.57
C TYR A 126 -11.72 0.18 -0.01
N ALA A 127 -12.21 0.32 1.21
CA ALA A 127 -12.36 1.59 1.89
C ALA A 127 -11.73 1.53 3.29
N ALA A 128 -10.97 2.56 3.64
CA ALA A 128 -10.37 2.70 4.97
C ALA A 128 -10.20 4.17 5.31
N GLY A 129 -10.52 4.54 6.56
CA GLY A 129 -10.33 5.91 7.07
C GLY A 129 -11.13 6.98 6.31
N GLY A 130 -12.26 6.62 5.69
CA GLY A 130 -13.06 7.53 4.86
C GLY A 130 -12.56 7.66 3.41
N VAL A 131 -11.47 6.98 3.06
CA VAL A 131 -10.87 7.02 1.73
C VAL A 131 -11.23 5.76 0.94
N ASP A 132 -11.62 5.93 -0.33
CA ASP A 132 -11.86 4.84 -1.25
C ASP A 132 -10.60 4.50 -2.05
N TYR A 133 -10.34 3.21 -2.17
CA TYR A 133 -9.20 2.63 -2.88
C TYR A 133 -9.64 1.50 -3.81
N ILE A 134 -8.80 1.20 -4.79
CA ILE A 134 -8.82 -0.10 -5.48
C ILE A 134 -7.64 -0.93 -4.99
N LEU A 135 -7.93 -2.08 -4.36
CA LEU A 135 -6.95 -3.11 -3.99
C LEU A 135 -6.74 -4.04 -5.19
N ARG A 136 -5.50 -4.14 -5.67
CA ARG A 136 -5.17 -4.92 -6.86
C ARG A 136 -3.69 -5.28 -6.95
N ALA A 137 -3.34 -6.16 -7.92
CA ALA A 137 -1.96 -6.34 -8.34
C ALA A 137 -1.47 -5.10 -9.13
N PRO A 138 -0.18 -4.76 -9.10
CA PRO A 138 0.40 -3.73 -9.98
C PRO A 138 0.53 -4.23 -11.42
N SER A 139 0.58 -3.32 -12.39
CA SER A 139 1.10 -3.63 -13.72
C SER A 139 2.62 -3.78 -13.65
N VAL A 140 3.18 -4.74 -14.43
CA VAL A 140 4.58 -5.16 -14.29
C VAL A 140 5.30 -5.34 -15.62
N GLY A 141 4.58 -5.16 -16.75
CA GLY A 141 5.06 -5.40 -18.09
C GLY A 141 4.88 -6.83 -18.59
N SER A 142 4.58 -6.97 -19.88
CA SER A 142 4.29 -8.25 -20.58
C SER A 142 5.55 -8.98 -21.07
N GLY A 143 6.72 -8.42 -20.82
CA GLY A 143 8.02 -8.94 -21.18
C GLY A 143 9.10 -8.23 -20.37
N ARG A 144 10.37 -8.54 -20.67
CA ARG A 144 11.50 -7.96 -19.97
C ARG A 144 12.60 -7.46 -20.90
N ILE A 145 13.30 -6.43 -20.44
CA ILE A 145 14.57 -5.96 -21.02
C ILE A 145 15.61 -5.79 -19.90
N GLY A 146 16.88 -5.72 -20.28
CA GLY A 146 18.00 -5.53 -19.35
C GLY A 146 18.64 -6.83 -18.86
N SER A 147 19.74 -6.69 -18.12
CA SER A 147 20.46 -7.80 -17.46
C SER A 147 19.73 -8.24 -16.20
N ALA A 148 20.16 -9.38 -15.62
CA ALA A 148 19.55 -9.90 -14.37
C ALA A 148 19.52 -8.88 -13.22
N GLU A 149 20.50 -7.97 -13.17
CA GLU A 149 20.64 -6.98 -12.10
C GLU A 149 19.84 -5.68 -12.35
N SER A 150 19.45 -5.42 -13.62
CA SER A 150 18.77 -4.19 -14.05
C SER A 150 17.56 -4.44 -14.94
N GLN A 151 16.82 -5.52 -14.64
CA GLN A 151 15.62 -5.86 -15.42
C GLN A 151 14.55 -4.79 -15.29
N ARG A 152 13.90 -4.52 -16.43
CA ARG A 152 12.69 -3.70 -16.53
C ARG A 152 11.63 -4.47 -17.30
N GLY A 153 10.36 -4.18 -17.01
CA GLY A 153 9.23 -4.67 -17.80
C GLY A 153 9.12 -3.98 -19.14
N THR A 154 8.43 -4.58 -20.09
CA THR A 154 8.02 -3.95 -21.35
C THR A 154 6.50 -4.01 -21.49
N PRO A 155 5.87 -2.85 -21.74
CA PRO A 155 6.41 -1.49 -21.83
C PRO A 155 6.86 -0.93 -20.47
N PRO A 156 7.84 0.00 -20.44
CA PRO A 156 8.39 0.57 -19.19
C PRO A 156 7.45 1.55 -18.50
N SER A 157 6.32 1.85 -19.09
CA SER A 157 5.22 2.64 -18.49
C SER A 157 4.36 1.82 -17.50
N ASN A 158 4.78 0.60 -17.12
CA ASN A 158 4.15 -0.17 -16.06
C ASN A 158 4.41 0.44 -14.67
N GLU A 159 3.51 0.19 -13.71
CA GLU A 159 3.57 0.78 -12.37
C GLU A 159 4.82 0.36 -11.60
N TRP A 160 5.20 -0.92 -11.68
CA TRP A 160 6.36 -1.43 -10.94
C TRP A 160 7.65 -0.68 -11.33
N ASP A 161 7.88 -0.49 -12.62
CA ASP A 161 9.06 0.23 -13.09
C ASP A 161 8.99 1.71 -12.75
N ARG A 162 7.81 2.35 -12.82
CA ARG A 162 7.64 3.75 -12.42
C ARG A 162 7.91 3.96 -10.93
N ILE A 163 7.54 3.00 -10.08
CA ILE A 163 7.87 3.03 -8.66
C ILE A 163 9.38 2.90 -8.45
N LEU A 164 10.04 1.95 -9.13
CA LEU A 164 11.50 1.78 -9.06
C LEU A 164 12.26 3.01 -9.58
N ASP A 165 11.76 3.67 -10.64
CA ASP A 165 12.37 4.88 -11.19
C ASP A 165 12.31 6.07 -10.21
N LYS A 166 11.28 6.14 -9.37
CA LYS A 166 11.21 7.11 -8.28
C LYS A 166 12.22 6.76 -7.16
N ASN A 167 12.16 5.55 -6.67
CA ASN A 167 13.06 5.03 -5.64
C ASN A 167 12.90 3.50 -5.54
N ASP A 168 13.97 2.74 -5.72
CA ASP A 168 13.95 1.28 -5.64
C ASP A 168 13.62 0.78 -4.22
N GLY A 169 13.93 1.56 -3.18
CA GLY A 169 13.59 1.30 -1.79
C GLY A 169 12.09 1.35 -1.47
N TYR A 170 11.21 1.78 -2.41
CA TYR A 170 9.77 1.72 -2.22
C TYR A 170 9.20 0.30 -2.41
N ILE A 171 9.94 -0.59 -3.09
CA ILE A 171 9.63 -2.02 -3.16
C ILE A 171 10.45 -2.74 -2.09
N LYS A 172 9.87 -2.96 -0.92
CA LYS A 172 10.53 -3.58 0.23
C LYS A 172 10.35 -5.11 0.25
N ASN A 173 11.16 -5.82 1.02
CA ASN A 173 11.03 -7.27 1.30
C ASN A 173 10.76 -8.13 0.04
N TRP A 174 11.46 -7.80 -1.03
CA TRP A 174 11.34 -8.46 -2.33
C TRP A 174 12.19 -9.74 -2.43
N PHE A 175 13.20 -9.91 -1.55
CA PHE A 175 14.14 -11.01 -1.62
C PHE A 175 13.45 -12.36 -1.38
N GLY A 176 13.65 -13.30 -2.28
CA GLY A 176 13.10 -14.65 -2.20
C GLY A 176 11.59 -14.77 -2.52
N MET A 177 10.92 -13.67 -2.95
CA MET A 177 9.49 -13.67 -3.24
C MET A 177 9.17 -12.96 -4.55
N TYR A 178 8.52 -13.68 -5.47
CA TYR A 178 7.87 -13.09 -6.63
C TYR A 178 6.50 -12.51 -6.27
N SER A 179 6.15 -11.41 -6.88
CA SER A 179 4.84 -10.77 -6.77
C SER A 179 4.12 -10.88 -8.12
N TRP A 180 2.95 -11.52 -8.16
CA TRP A 180 2.11 -11.57 -9.35
C TRP A 180 1.71 -10.17 -9.80
N GLY A 181 1.83 -9.90 -11.10
CA GLY A 181 1.36 -8.68 -11.74
C GLY A 181 0.09 -8.89 -12.57
N GLN A 182 -0.40 -7.81 -13.16
CA GLN A 182 -1.58 -7.85 -14.01
C GLN A 182 -1.30 -8.45 -15.40
N ASP A 183 -0.04 -8.40 -15.86
CA ASP A 183 0.35 -8.59 -17.24
C ASP A 183 0.43 -10.06 -17.66
N THR A 184 -0.03 -10.33 -18.85
CA THR A 184 0.16 -11.60 -19.56
C THR A 184 1.49 -11.56 -20.30
N LEU A 185 2.25 -12.65 -20.30
CA LEU A 185 3.49 -12.75 -21.08
C LEU A 185 3.21 -12.58 -22.57
N SER A 186 3.91 -11.66 -23.23
CA SER A 186 3.70 -11.32 -24.66
C SER A 186 3.89 -12.49 -25.61
N THR A 187 4.66 -13.52 -25.21
CA THR A 187 4.94 -14.72 -26.03
C THR A 187 4.13 -15.96 -25.61
N SER A 188 3.32 -15.86 -24.54
CA SER A 188 2.51 -16.97 -24.03
C SER A 188 1.22 -16.44 -23.36
N ALA A 189 0.08 -16.70 -23.97
CA ALA A 189 -1.22 -16.29 -23.43
C ALA A 189 -1.62 -17.02 -22.13
N SER A 190 -0.98 -18.13 -21.80
CA SER A 190 -1.23 -18.89 -20.56
C SER A 190 -0.41 -18.39 -19.38
N ASP A 191 0.67 -17.64 -19.64
CA ASP A 191 1.61 -17.25 -18.60
C ASP A 191 1.35 -15.83 -18.11
N ARG A 192 1.60 -15.59 -16.84
CA ARG A 192 1.44 -14.31 -16.16
C ARG A 192 2.78 -13.81 -15.65
N ALA A 193 2.98 -12.53 -15.75
CA ALA A 193 4.20 -11.86 -15.33
C ALA A 193 4.26 -11.69 -13.80
N ALA A 194 5.46 -11.77 -13.24
CA ALA A 194 5.74 -11.54 -11.84
C ALA A 194 7.05 -10.79 -11.66
N ARG A 195 7.18 -10.05 -10.55
CA ARG A 195 8.35 -9.20 -10.25
C ARG A 195 8.92 -9.49 -8.86
N GLY A 196 10.17 -9.07 -8.67
CA GLY A 196 10.89 -9.25 -7.41
C GLY A 196 11.81 -10.46 -7.42
N TYR A 197 11.98 -11.10 -6.25
CA TYR A 197 12.81 -12.25 -5.95
C TYR A 197 14.30 -11.91 -5.81
N PHE A 198 14.96 -11.41 -6.84
CA PHE A 198 16.36 -10.96 -6.80
C PHE A 198 16.75 -10.36 -8.17
N PRO A 199 16.99 -9.04 -8.25
CA PRO A 199 16.75 -7.90 -7.34
C PRO A 199 15.27 -7.44 -7.35
N PRO A 200 14.92 -6.25 -6.77
CA PRO A 200 13.52 -5.76 -6.79
C PRO A 200 12.97 -5.59 -8.22
N GLY A 201 13.86 -5.29 -9.20
CA GLY A 201 13.56 -5.27 -10.63
C GLY A 201 13.43 -6.64 -11.28
N GLY A 202 13.73 -7.76 -10.59
CA GLY A 202 13.66 -9.10 -11.13
C GLY A 202 12.32 -9.36 -11.82
N TRP A 203 12.35 -10.06 -12.97
CA TRP A 203 11.17 -10.36 -13.77
C TRP A 203 11.10 -11.84 -14.12
N SER A 204 9.93 -12.43 -13.96
CA SER A 204 9.65 -13.83 -14.28
C SER A 204 8.25 -13.98 -14.86
N SER A 205 7.94 -15.17 -15.33
CA SER A 205 6.59 -15.56 -15.73
C SER A 205 6.35 -17.03 -15.40
N ALA A 206 5.09 -17.38 -15.15
CA ALA A 206 4.66 -18.74 -14.94
C ALA A 206 3.20 -18.90 -15.40
N PRO A 207 2.72 -20.15 -15.64
CA PRO A 207 1.32 -20.41 -15.95
C PRO A 207 0.39 -19.78 -14.90
N ALA A 208 -0.77 -19.27 -15.35
CA ALA A 208 -1.73 -18.59 -14.48
C ALA A 208 -2.22 -19.47 -13.31
N SER A 209 -2.23 -20.79 -13.48
CA SER A 209 -2.60 -21.77 -12.44
C SER A 209 -1.44 -22.19 -11.53
N HIS A 210 -0.22 -21.68 -11.77
CA HIS A 210 0.96 -22.08 -11.01
C HIS A 210 0.90 -21.57 -9.56
N GLN A 211 1.18 -22.47 -8.61
CA GLN A 211 1.32 -22.16 -7.19
C GLN A 211 2.73 -22.49 -6.74
N ASP A 212 3.39 -21.57 -6.08
CA ASP A 212 4.73 -21.75 -5.52
C ASP A 212 4.86 -21.01 -4.18
N ALA A 213 5.64 -21.57 -3.27
CA ALA A 213 5.94 -20.94 -1.98
C ALA A 213 6.73 -19.63 -2.12
N VAL A 214 7.36 -19.39 -3.27
CA VAL A 214 8.10 -18.14 -3.56
C VAL A 214 7.35 -17.21 -4.51
N ALA A 215 6.07 -17.47 -4.79
CA ALA A 215 5.22 -16.60 -5.60
C ALA A 215 3.91 -16.28 -4.86
N GLY A 216 3.52 -15.01 -4.89
CA GLY A 216 2.35 -14.60 -4.13
C GLY A 216 1.80 -13.23 -4.50
N PHE A 217 0.98 -12.70 -3.64
CA PHE A 217 0.25 -11.46 -3.83
C PHE A 217 0.87 -10.30 -3.05
N ARG A 218 1.39 -9.32 -3.77
CA ARG A 218 1.80 -8.01 -3.24
C ARG A 218 0.83 -6.97 -3.78
N PRO A 219 -0.19 -6.59 -3.00
CA PRO A 219 -1.15 -5.60 -3.46
C PRO A 219 -0.55 -4.20 -3.57
N VAL A 220 -1.16 -3.41 -4.45
CA VAL A 220 -1.16 -1.96 -4.39
C VAL A 220 -2.55 -1.46 -4.03
N LEU A 221 -2.63 -0.31 -3.35
CA LEU A 221 -3.83 0.45 -3.14
C LEU A 221 -3.75 1.70 -4.01
N GLU A 222 -4.57 1.77 -5.05
CA GLU A 222 -4.76 2.96 -5.86
C GLU A 222 -5.79 3.86 -5.19
N VAL A 223 -5.41 5.10 -4.91
CA VAL A 223 -6.33 6.07 -4.31
C VAL A 223 -7.32 6.52 -5.37
N LEU A 224 -8.62 6.36 -5.10
CA LEU A 224 -9.67 6.80 -5.99
C LEU A 224 -10.01 8.28 -5.77
N THR A 225 -10.28 8.95 -6.87
CA THR A 225 -10.89 10.28 -6.94
C THR A 225 -10.17 11.38 -6.12
N PRO A 226 -8.90 11.73 -6.45
CA PRO A 226 -8.19 12.81 -5.78
C PRO A 226 -8.98 14.12 -5.70
N GLY A 227 -9.77 14.43 -6.73
CA GLY A 227 -10.57 15.65 -6.81
C GLY A 227 -11.75 15.72 -5.84
N SER A 228 -12.24 14.60 -5.31
CA SER A 228 -13.33 14.57 -4.32
C SER A 228 -12.82 14.69 -2.88
N LEU A 229 -11.54 14.37 -2.65
CA LEU A 229 -10.90 14.45 -1.33
C LEU A 229 -10.48 15.87 -0.94
N GLY A 230 -10.58 16.86 -1.84
CA GLY A 230 -10.07 18.21 -1.62
C GLY A 230 -8.54 18.29 -1.76
N SER A 231 -7.97 19.50 -1.64
CA SER A 231 -6.54 19.76 -1.88
C SER A 231 -5.60 19.06 -0.88
N ASP A 232 -6.09 18.75 0.33
CA ASP A 232 -5.30 18.13 1.40
C ASP A 232 -5.69 16.67 1.68
N GLY A 233 -6.58 16.11 0.90
CA GLY A 233 -7.28 14.82 0.85
C GLY A 233 -6.89 13.73 1.83
N LEU A 234 -5.61 13.45 2.06
CA LEU A 234 -5.13 12.40 2.93
C LEU A 234 -4.41 12.98 4.15
N LYS A 235 -4.71 12.43 5.33
CA LYS A 235 -4.06 12.77 6.60
C LYS A 235 -3.54 11.51 7.29
N ALA A 236 -2.33 11.57 7.81
CA ALA A 236 -1.80 10.52 8.67
C ALA A 236 -2.27 10.72 10.12
N VAL A 237 -2.73 9.64 10.75
CA VAL A 237 -3.01 9.57 12.19
C VAL A 237 -1.99 8.63 12.82
N THR A 238 -1.31 9.10 13.87
CA THR A 238 -0.33 8.31 14.61
C THR A 238 -1.03 7.42 15.64
N LEU A 239 -0.75 6.13 15.61
CA LEU A 239 -1.13 5.16 16.63
C LEU A 239 0.10 4.87 17.49
N ASP A 240 0.18 5.48 18.67
CA ASP A 240 1.16 5.15 19.71
C ASP A 240 0.68 3.88 20.42
N LEU A 241 1.48 2.83 20.40
CA LEU A 241 1.05 1.53 20.89
C LEU A 241 1.08 1.40 22.43
N GLY A 242 1.33 2.49 23.16
CA GLY A 242 1.15 2.56 24.61
C GLY A 242 2.01 1.56 25.41
N GLY A 243 3.22 1.26 24.93
CA GLY A 243 4.10 0.22 25.45
C GLY A 243 3.88 -1.17 24.82
N GLY A 244 2.82 -1.35 24.05
CA GLY A 244 2.64 -2.50 23.16
C GLY A 244 3.49 -2.38 21.90
N LYS A 245 3.39 -3.38 21.03
CA LYS A 245 4.19 -3.46 19.77
C LYS A 245 3.37 -4.07 18.63
N LEU A 246 3.81 -3.74 17.42
CA LEU A 246 3.48 -4.43 16.18
C LEU A 246 4.80 -4.86 15.52
N GLY A 247 5.18 -6.13 15.61
CA GLY A 247 6.56 -6.53 15.32
C GLY A 247 7.53 -5.76 16.21
N ASP A 248 8.44 -5.00 15.62
CA ASP A 248 9.40 -4.14 16.37
C ASP A 248 8.90 -2.70 16.57
N GLU A 249 7.80 -2.31 15.93
CA GLU A 249 7.26 -0.96 15.98
C GLU A 249 6.52 -0.68 17.29
N SER A 250 6.78 0.48 17.88
CA SER A 250 6.07 1.01 19.06
C SER A 250 5.05 2.10 18.71
N SER A 251 5.08 2.57 17.47
CA SER A 251 4.18 3.56 16.90
C SER A 251 4.04 3.33 15.41
N ILE A 252 2.82 3.43 14.89
CA ILE A 252 2.50 3.24 13.47
C ILE A 252 1.62 4.39 12.98
N GLN A 253 1.41 4.47 11.68
CA GLN A 253 0.53 5.47 11.08
C GLN A 253 -0.54 4.81 10.22
N ILE A 254 -1.77 5.33 10.30
CA ILE A 254 -2.87 5.01 9.39
C ILE A 254 -3.23 6.23 8.55
N ILE A 255 -3.85 6.00 7.40
CA ILE A 255 -4.37 7.08 6.54
C ILE A 255 -5.86 7.25 6.80
N VAL A 256 -6.28 8.52 6.92
CA VAL A 256 -7.68 8.92 6.99
C VAL A 256 -7.94 10.09 6.03
N GLU A 257 -9.19 10.26 5.65
CA GLU A 257 -9.63 11.44 4.89
C GLU A 257 -9.55 12.70 5.76
N THR A 258 -8.95 13.75 5.23
CA THR A 258 -8.84 15.04 5.94
C THR A 258 -10.24 15.63 6.19
N GLY A 259 -10.51 15.99 7.43
CA GLY A 259 -11.80 16.59 7.82
C GLY A 259 -12.93 15.60 8.05
N SER A 260 -12.70 14.30 7.85
CA SER A 260 -13.69 13.24 8.10
C SER A 260 -13.45 12.53 9.42
N VAL A 261 -14.54 12.08 10.07
CA VAL A 261 -14.45 11.14 11.18
C VAL A 261 -13.98 9.78 10.67
N PHE A 262 -13.26 9.05 11.52
CA PHE A 262 -12.77 7.72 11.17
C PHE A 262 -13.07 6.71 12.28
N THR A 263 -12.93 5.44 11.98
CA THR A 263 -13.19 4.37 12.96
C THR A 263 -11.92 4.02 13.73
N ALA A 264 -12.01 3.96 15.05
CA ALA A 264 -10.91 3.53 15.91
C ALA A 264 -10.49 2.11 15.58
N PRO A 265 -9.17 1.85 15.32
CA PRO A 265 -8.67 0.56 14.86
C PRO A 265 -8.88 -0.57 15.87
N ALA A 266 -8.90 -1.83 15.39
CA ALA A 266 -8.92 -3.01 16.23
C ALA A 266 -7.62 -3.17 17.05
N SER A 267 -7.68 -3.93 18.15
CA SER A 267 -6.49 -4.27 18.93
C SER A 267 -5.82 -5.58 18.50
N ASP A 268 -6.48 -6.36 17.65
CA ASP A 268 -5.91 -7.61 17.13
C ASP A 268 -4.64 -7.32 16.34
N GLY A 269 -3.65 -8.19 16.48
CA GLY A 269 -2.32 -8.01 15.87
C GLY A 269 -1.33 -7.22 16.74
N LEU A 270 -1.80 -6.46 17.73
CA LEU A 270 -0.93 -5.73 18.64
C LEU A 270 -0.47 -6.64 19.80
N THR A 271 0.83 -6.65 20.06
CA THR A 271 1.41 -7.30 21.23
C THR A 271 1.27 -6.38 22.43
N ARG A 272 0.66 -6.88 23.51
CA ARG A 272 0.48 -6.12 24.76
C ARG A 272 1.80 -5.95 25.50
N PRO A 273 1.95 -4.90 26.34
CA PRO A 273 3.09 -4.77 27.23
C PRO A 273 3.19 -5.97 28.19
N ASP A 274 4.40 -6.33 28.60
CA ASP A 274 4.64 -7.38 29.58
C ASP A 274 3.89 -7.10 30.90
N GLY A 275 3.27 -8.13 31.49
CA GLY A 275 2.48 -8.04 32.71
C GLY A 275 1.02 -7.60 32.52
N ASN A 276 0.62 -7.26 31.31
CA ASN A 276 -0.76 -6.91 30.98
C ASN A 276 -1.59 -8.19 30.72
N THR A 277 -2.39 -8.61 31.69
CA THR A 277 -3.21 -9.83 31.61
C THR A 277 -4.70 -9.56 31.34
N GLY A 278 -5.13 -8.28 31.33
CA GLY A 278 -6.53 -7.90 31.14
C GLY A 278 -6.95 -7.93 29.66
N ASN A 279 -8.28 -8.10 29.43
CA ASN A 279 -8.87 -7.99 28.08
C ASN A 279 -9.26 -6.55 27.72
N TYR A 280 -9.02 -5.60 28.62
CA TYR A 280 -9.35 -4.19 28.40
C TYR A 280 -8.46 -3.60 27.32
N PHE A 281 -9.07 -2.90 26.38
CA PHE A 281 -8.38 -2.13 25.36
C PHE A 281 -9.22 -0.93 24.94
N MET A 282 -8.62 0.26 24.95
CA MET A 282 -9.18 1.49 24.41
C MET A 282 -8.08 2.28 23.69
N TRP A 283 -8.47 3.14 22.79
CA TRP A 283 -7.63 4.21 22.29
C TRP A 283 -7.90 5.48 23.08
N ARG A 284 -6.87 6.25 23.38
CA ARG A 284 -6.98 7.55 24.03
C ARG A 284 -6.36 8.63 23.15
N ASP A 285 -7.08 9.72 22.91
CA ASP A 285 -6.55 10.89 22.24
C ASP A 285 -5.74 11.81 23.17
N ASN A 286 -5.26 12.95 22.64
CA ASN A 286 -4.46 13.91 23.41
C ASN A 286 -5.28 14.66 24.46
N ASP A 287 -6.60 14.75 24.30
CA ASP A 287 -7.52 15.40 25.24
C ASP A 287 -8.00 14.45 26.35
N GLY A 288 -7.58 13.19 26.26
CA GLY A 288 -7.90 12.15 27.24
C GLY A 288 -9.20 11.40 26.99
N GLN A 289 -9.90 11.69 25.85
CA GLN A 289 -11.10 10.97 25.44
C GLN A 289 -10.74 9.53 25.05
N LEU A 290 -11.58 8.57 25.48
CA LEU A 290 -11.40 7.15 25.19
C LEU A 290 -12.34 6.68 24.08
N TYR A 291 -11.82 5.82 23.21
CA TYR A 291 -12.53 5.20 22.09
C TYR A 291 -12.31 3.69 22.13
N ALA A 292 -13.39 2.91 22.14
CA ALA A 292 -13.30 1.48 21.91
C ALA A 292 -12.96 1.20 20.42
N PRO A 293 -12.35 0.06 20.10
CA PRO A 293 -12.25 -0.37 18.72
C PRO A 293 -13.61 -0.35 18.02
N GLY A 294 -13.70 0.31 16.87
CA GLY A 294 -14.95 0.50 16.13
C GLY A 294 -15.71 1.78 16.43
N ASP A 295 -15.37 2.53 17.48
CA ASP A 295 -15.96 3.84 17.75
C ASP A 295 -15.54 4.89 16.72
N TYR A 296 -16.39 5.90 16.53
CA TYR A 296 -16.07 7.05 15.70
C TYR A 296 -15.12 8.00 16.44
N VAL A 297 -14.02 8.33 15.76
CA VAL A 297 -13.01 9.28 16.24
C VAL A 297 -13.17 10.60 15.48
N PRO A 298 -13.17 11.77 16.16
CA PRO A 298 -13.30 13.08 15.54
C PRO A 298 -12.20 13.38 14.51
N ALA A 299 -12.56 14.20 13.51
CA ALA A 299 -11.70 14.54 12.38
C ALA A 299 -10.42 15.31 12.75
N ASP A 300 -10.39 16.00 13.88
CA ASP A 300 -9.24 16.78 14.36
C ASP A 300 -8.22 15.94 15.13
N VAL A 301 -8.56 14.71 15.53
CA VAL A 301 -7.63 13.79 16.19
C VAL A 301 -6.52 13.39 15.22
N THR A 302 -5.27 13.58 15.66
CA THR A 302 -4.05 13.26 14.89
C THR A 302 -3.21 12.18 15.54
N LYS A 303 -3.52 11.82 16.78
CA LYS A 303 -2.82 10.78 17.54
C LYS A 303 -3.79 10.04 18.45
N LEU A 304 -3.66 8.71 18.47
CA LEU A 304 -4.30 7.83 19.42
C LEU A 304 -3.22 7.04 20.18
N THR A 305 -3.39 6.86 21.49
CA THR A 305 -2.49 6.06 22.33
C THR A 305 -3.23 4.86 22.86
N ALA A 306 -2.69 3.66 22.64
CA ALA A 306 -3.28 2.41 23.14
C ALA A 306 -3.27 2.36 24.66
N GLN A 307 -4.40 1.97 25.23
CA GLN A 307 -4.61 1.74 26.67
C GLN A 307 -4.94 0.27 26.88
N PHE A 308 -4.05 -0.47 27.52
CA PHE A 308 -4.20 -1.91 27.79
C PHE A 308 -4.67 -2.19 29.21
N ASN A 309 -4.74 -1.19 30.06
CA ASN A 309 -5.21 -1.27 31.44
C ASN A 309 -6.37 -0.31 31.68
N LEU A 310 -7.26 -0.63 32.61
CA LEU A 310 -8.21 0.35 33.07
C LEU A 310 -7.46 1.57 33.59
N PRO A 311 -7.90 2.80 33.27
CA PRO A 311 -7.37 3.98 33.92
C PRO A 311 -7.54 3.81 35.43
N GLU A 312 -6.49 4.08 36.21
CA GLU A 312 -6.44 3.85 37.68
C GLU A 312 -7.42 4.72 38.49
N GLN A 313 -8.46 5.28 37.87
CA GLN A 313 -9.29 6.27 38.53
C GLN A 313 -10.78 5.97 38.48
N PHE A 314 -11.20 4.95 39.24
CA PHE A 314 -12.51 5.01 39.90
C PHE A 314 -12.29 4.86 41.39
N THR A 315 -12.09 5.96 42.10
CA THR A 315 -12.24 5.94 43.56
C THR A 315 -13.74 5.97 43.86
N LEU A 316 -14.35 4.80 43.77
CA LEU A 316 -15.72 4.64 44.22
C LEU A 316 -15.73 4.64 45.75
N ALA A 317 -16.62 5.43 46.35
CA ALA A 317 -16.78 5.41 47.81
C ALA A 317 -17.27 4.03 48.24
N PRO A 318 -16.61 3.34 49.19
CA PRO A 318 -17.11 2.09 49.73
C PRO A 318 -18.54 2.24 50.25
N GLY A 319 -19.46 1.36 49.79
CA GLY A 319 -20.88 1.41 50.19
C GLY A 319 -21.74 2.38 49.38
N GLY A 320 -21.18 3.05 48.35
CA GLY A 320 -21.95 3.85 47.40
C GLY A 320 -22.83 2.99 46.49
N THR A 321 -24.00 3.51 46.09
CA THR A 321 -24.88 2.90 45.10
C THR A 321 -24.62 3.54 43.73
N TYR A 322 -24.35 2.72 42.74
CA TYR A 322 -24.01 3.19 41.38
C TYR A 322 -24.96 2.57 40.37
N TYR A 323 -25.39 3.36 39.38
CA TYR A 323 -26.31 2.92 38.35
C TYR A 323 -25.55 2.76 37.04
N PHE A 324 -25.78 1.63 36.39
CA PHE A 324 -25.20 1.34 35.08
C PHE A 324 -26.31 1.18 34.05
N ASP A 325 -26.16 1.81 32.88
CA ASP A 325 -27.02 1.56 31.74
C ASP A 325 -26.61 0.25 31.07
N LEU A 326 -27.47 -0.75 31.18
CA LEU A 326 -27.28 -2.06 30.57
C LEU A 326 -28.23 -2.27 29.38
N SER A 327 -28.88 -1.22 28.89
CA SER A 327 -29.88 -1.32 27.81
C SER A 327 -29.27 -1.88 26.50
N ALA A 328 -28.00 -1.60 26.20
CA ALA A 328 -27.31 -2.08 25.02
C ALA A 328 -26.80 -3.53 25.16
N MET A 329 -26.84 -4.14 26.37
CA MET A 329 -26.25 -5.45 26.60
C MET A 329 -27.12 -6.64 26.18
N GLY A 330 -28.35 -6.39 25.72
CA GLY A 330 -29.26 -7.46 25.26
C GLY A 330 -29.47 -8.57 26.30
N ILE A 331 -29.51 -8.22 27.61
CA ILE A 331 -29.65 -9.19 28.72
C ILE A 331 -31.01 -9.86 28.58
N PRO A 332 -31.06 -11.20 28.39
CA PRO A 332 -32.35 -11.89 28.29
C PRO A 332 -33.03 -11.97 29.65
N GLY A 333 -34.35 -11.83 29.65
CA GLY A 333 -35.20 -11.94 30.87
C GLY A 333 -36.21 -10.81 30.99
N THR A 334 -37.08 -10.94 31.97
CA THR A 334 -38.06 -9.89 32.33
C THR A 334 -37.45 -8.91 33.32
N VAL A 335 -37.51 -7.62 33.02
CA VAL A 335 -37.11 -6.58 33.95
C VAL A 335 -38.19 -6.46 35.00
N ASN A 336 -37.87 -6.65 36.30
CA ASN A 336 -38.79 -6.45 37.40
C ASN A 336 -38.87 -4.98 37.77
#